data_fe9f565c13892f192f3074d55eee5618
#
_entry.id   fe9f565c13892f192f3074d55eee5618
#
_cell.length_a   1.000
_cell.length_b   1.000
_cell.length_c   1.000
_cell.angle_alpha   90.00
_cell.angle_beta   90.00
_cell.angle_gamma   90.00
#
_symmetry.space_group_name_H-M   'P 1'
#
loop_
_entity.id
_entity.type
_entity.pdbx_description
1 polymer ?
#
loop_
_entity_poly.entity_id
_entity_poly.type
_entity_poly.pdbx_seq_one_letter_code
_entity_poly.pdbx_strand_id
1 'polypeptide(L)'
;MSQHALSSSFFASKPTTSSPKRRPASSSRRVASRDNRVRAGLFEDILDSVLPKPMSDARKQMEYFDGPGGMLAKINPLAKKPTMKAPEVSAGKSSQVLFDFTSMSQDEFKSEFGALNDNVMGGRSDALTVLESGKCAVLKGMTEDQFGGFASMKSRDFDRAINLQEFDGVSVRCKGDGQRYKLILYDTDDSFNVAFHQTFECPRGNFEDVKLYFKDFKPVQRGRLVLQNESEYRLCDGSKVLAVQLMLSKFSYGMDDKNTNYKPGAFDIEVERIEAFKD
;
A
#
# COMPACT_ATOMS: atom_id res chain seq x y z
N MET A 1 1.23 -38.48 -60.86
CA MET A 1 0.84 -37.85 -62.15
C MET A 1 0.92 -36.36 -61.93
N SER A 2 1.97 -35.83 -62.51
CA SER A 2 2.13 -34.61 -63.34
C SER A 2 1.90 -33.32 -62.64
N GLN A 3 2.95 -32.61 -62.25
CA GLN A 3 3.79 -31.66 -63.06
C GLN A 3 2.96 -30.46 -63.54
N HIS A 4 3.28 -29.23 -63.12
CA HIS A 4 4.04 -28.30 -63.96
C HIS A 4 4.46 -27.04 -63.16
N ALA A 5 5.76 -26.79 -63.32
CA ALA A 5 6.44 -25.55 -62.96
C ALA A 5 6.40 -24.57 -64.15
N LEU A 6 6.67 -23.27 -63.89
CA LEU A 6 7.31 -22.27 -64.79
C LEU A 6 7.40 -20.98 -63.90
N SER A 7 8.52 -20.52 -63.50
CA SER A 7 9.73 -19.88 -63.99
C SER A 7 9.50 -18.57 -64.76
N SER A 8 10.14 -17.56 -64.31
CA SER A 8 10.95 -16.50 -64.96
C SER A 8 10.71 -15.14 -64.27
N SER A 9 11.60 -14.35 -63.95
CA SER A 9 13.00 -13.98 -64.17
C SER A 9 13.11 -12.45 -64.09
N PHE A 10 14.13 -12.01 -63.37
CA PHE A 10 14.93 -10.79 -63.51
C PHE A 10 14.28 -9.40 -63.65
N PHE A 11 14.59 -8.51 -62.74
CA PHE A 11 15.46 -7.35 -63.05
C PHE A 11 16.07 -6.77 -61.76
N ALA A 12 17.38 -6.67 -61.76
CA ALA A 12 18.17 -6.02 -60.72
C ALA A 12 18.43 -4.55 -61.12
N SER A 13 18.37 -3.65 -60.19
CA SER A 13 19.05 -2.36 -60.26
C SER A 13 19.60 -1.96 -58.89
N LYS A 14 20.88 -1.68 -58.86
CA LYS A 14 21.71 -1.33 -57.71
C LYS A 14 21.52 0.13 -57.23
N PRO A 15 21.98 0.43 -56.04
CA PRO A 15 21.61 1.62 -55.26
C PRO A 15 22.63 2.76 -55.41
N THR A 16 22.17 3.96 -55.23
CA THR A 16 23.01 5.14 -54.98
C THR A 16 23.05 5.47 -53.50
N THR A 17 24.26 5.47 -52.96
CA THR A 17 24.61 5.90 -51.62
C THR A 17 24.49 7.41 -51.47
N SER A 18 23.74 7.88 -50.48
CA SER A 18 23.91 9.22 -49.92
C SER A 18 23.78 9.18 -48.40
N SER A 19 24.90 9.49 -47.73
CA SER A 19 25.00 9.61 -46.27
C SER A 19 24.21 10.83 -45.74
N PRO A 20 23.45 10.71 -44.68
CA PRO A 20 22.88 11.90 -44.04
C PRO A 20 23.86 12.53 -43.04
N LYS A 21 24.10 13.83 -43.23
CA LYS A 21 24.86 14.71 -42.33
C LYS A 21 24.31 14.70 -40.90
N ARG A 22 25.19 14.45 -39.93
CA ARG A 22 24.91 14.64 -38.48
C ARG A 22 24.55 16.09 -38.20
N ARG A 23 23.35 16.32 -37.67
CA ARG A 23 22.99 17.58 -37.01
C ARG A 23 23.48 17.57 -35.55
N PRO A 24 23.95 18.71 -35.02
CA PRO A 24 24.37 18.80 -33.62
C PRO A 24 23.17 18.73 -32.68
N ALA A 25 23.32 17.98 -31.59
CA ALA A 25 22.31 17.84 -30.54
C ALA A 25 22.08 19.18 -29.84
N SER A 26 20.84 19.65 -29.86
CA SER A 26 20.42 20.85 -29.17
C SER A 26 20.32 20.65 -27.66
N SER A 27 20.89 21.58 -26.90
CA SER A 27 20.99 21.63 -25.44
C SER A 27 19.67 21.96 -24.69
N SER A 28 18.52 21.54 -25.20
CA SER A 28 17.20 21.96 -24.66
C SER A 28 16.62 21.04 -23.54
N ARG A 29 17.31 19.96 -23.13
CA ARG A 29 16.77 19.01 -22.11
C ARG A 29 16.96 19.42 -20.65
N ARG A 30 17.74 20.46 -20.33
CA ARG A 30 18.00 20.86 -18.92
C ARG A 30 17.08 21.97 -18.37
N VAL A 31 16.36 22.69 -19.22
CA VAL A 31 15.48 23.80 -18.77
C VAL A 31 14.09 23.29 -18.40
N ALA A 32 13.56 22.26 -19.08
CA ALA A 32 12.24 21.71 -18.83
C ALA A 32 12.07 21.05 -17.44
N SER A 33 13.16 20.55 -16.83
CA SER A 33 13.09 19.87 -15.52
C SER A 33 13.05 20.83 -14.31
N ARG A 34 13.52 22.07 -14.48
CA ARG A 34 13.44 23.12 -13.42
C ARG A 34 12.07 23.78 -13.38
N ASP A 35 11.50 24.06 -14.53
CA ASP A 35 10.18 24.72 -14.64
C ASP A 35 9.04 23.83 -14.12
N ASN A 36 9.11 22.52 -14.33
CA ASN A 36 8.11 21.58 -13.83
C ASN A 36 8.17 21.39 -12.29
N ARG A 37 9.35 21.52 -11.67
CA ARG A 37 9.48 21.46 -10.20
C ARG A 37 8.93 22.73 -9.54
N VAL A 38 9.18 23.90 -10.14
CA VAL A 38 8.67 25.17 -9.63
C VAL A 38 7.14 25.24 -9.78
N ARG A 39 6.57 24.74 -10.89
CA ARG A 39 5.13 24.66 -11.09
C ARG A 39 4.44 23.65 -10.17
N ALA A 40 5.07 22.50 -9.92
CA ALA A 40 4.57 21.52 -8.95
C ALA A 40 4.55 22.11 -7.53
N GLY A 41 5.63 22.75 -7.07
CA GLY A 41 5.69 23.37 -5.74
C GLY A 41 4.66 24.49 -5.56
N LEU A 42 4.46 25.33 -6.58
CA LEU A 42 3.46 26.41 -6.52
C LEU A 42 2.02 25.88 -6.48
N PHE A 43 1.73 24.79 -7.19
CA PHE A 43 0.44 24.12 -7.15
C PHE A 43 0.16 23.47 -5.79
N GLU A 44 1.17 22.89 -5.17
CA GLU A 44 1.17 22.31 -3.83
C GLU A 44 0.84 23.37 -2.77
N ASP A 45 1.55 24.51 -2.79
CA ASP A 45 1.34 25.62 -1.86
C ASP A 45 -0.07 26.25 -2.00
N ILE A 46 -0.60 26.33 -3.23
CA ILE A 46 -1.97 26.81 -3.48
C ILE A 46 -3.00 25.82 -2.92
N LEU A 47 -2.83 24.50 -3.13
CA LEU A 47 -3.74 23.49 -2.60
C LEU A 47 -3.75 23.51 -1.06
N ASP A 48 -2.60 23.60 -0.43
CA ASP A 48 -2.48 23.66 1.03
C ASP A 48 -3.11 24.92 1.64
N SER A 49 -3.17 26.03 0.87
CA SER A 49 -3.81 27.26 1.31
C SER A 49 -5.34 27.24 1.18
N VAL A 50 -5.90 26.38 0.33
CA VAL A 50 -7.34 26.30 0.01
C VAL A 50 -8.03 25.15 0.78
N LEU A 51 -7.29 24.09 1.15
CA LEU A 51 -7.84 22.96 1.87
C LEU A 51 -7.99 23.23 3.38
N PRO A 52 -9.06 22.77 4.03
CA PRO A 52 -9.16 22.78 5.50
C PRO A 52 -7.97 22.08 6.14
N LYS A 53 -7.46 22.61 7.27
CA LYS A 53 -6.28 22.06 7.96
C LYS A 53 -6.24 20.53 8.11
N PRO A 54 -7.32 19.83 8.49
CA PRO A 54 -7.31 18.37 8.60
C PRO A 54 -7.03 17.67 7.27
N MET A 55 -7.51 18.23 6.14
CA MET A 55 -7.28 17.66 4.82
C MET A 55 -5.86 17.92 4.31
N SER A 56 -5.26 19.08 4.65
CA SER A 56 -3.87 19.36 4.30
C SER A 56 -2.90 18.47 5.09
N ASP A 57 -3.23 18.16 6.36
CA ASP A 57 -2.40 17.29 7.19
C ASP A 57 -2.52 15.82 6.79
N ALA A 58 -3.73 15.36 6.42
CA ALA A 58 -3.95 14.02 5.85
C ALA A 58 -3.22 13.88 4.49
N ARG A 59 -3.26 14.92 3.66
CA ARG A 59 -2.53 14.97 2.39
C ARG A 59 -1.01 14.92 2.62
N LYS A 60 -0.47 15.68 3.59
CA LYS A 60 0.94 15.64 3.97
C LYS A 60 1.36 14.28 4.52
N GLN A 61 0.48 13.59 5.27
CA GLN A 61 0.71 12.21 5.69
C GLN A 61 0.70 11.24 4.51
N MET A 62 -0.19 11.42 3.53
CA MET A 62 -0.19 10.64 2.29
C MET A 62 1.05 10.90 1.43
N GLU A 63 1.45 12.15 1.27
CA GLU A 63 2.71 12.52 0.63
C GLU A 63 3.91 11.95 1.37
N TYR A 64 3.82 11.83 2.68
CA TYR A 64 4.84 11.20 3.50
C TYR A 64 4.88 9.68 3.28
N PHE A 65 3.73 8.99 3.12
CA PHE A 65 3.65 7.54 2.93
C PHE A 65 3.86 7.08 1.49
N ASP A 66 3.25 7.76 0.54
CA ASP A 66 3.57 7.56 -0.87
C ASP A 66 4.71 8.47 -1.33
N GLY A 67 4.97 9.55 -0.58
CA GLY A 67 5.93 10.62 -0.80
C GLY A 67 5.92 11.18 -2.22
N PRO A 68 6.67 12.24 -2.48
CA PRO A 68 7.12 12.46 -3.87
C PRO A 68 7.88 11.23 -4.39
N GLY A 69 8.28 10.31 -3.52
CA GLY A 69 8.77 8.99 -3.79
C GLY A 69 7.73 7.95 -4.20
N GLY A 70 6.48 7.94 -3.78
CA GLY A 70 5.51 6.93 -4.19
C GLY A 70 5.10 7.10 -5.65
N MET A 71 4.67 8.29 -6.04
CA MET A 71 4.34 8.63 -7.42
C MET A 71 5.57 9.05 -8.24
N LEU A 72 6.54 9.75 -7.63
CA LEU A 72 7.79 10.18 -8.27
C LEU A 72 8.90 9.13 -8.22
N ALA A 73 8.88 8.14 -7.32
CA ALA A 73 9.79 6.99 -7.41
C ALA A 73 9.41 6.08 -8.60
N LYS A 74 8.15 6.08 -9.03
CA LYS A 74 7.76 5.52 -10.33
C LYS A 74 8.33 6.31 -11.52
N ILE A 75 8.64 7.59 -11.31
CA ILE A 75 9.22 8.50 -12.32
C ILE A 75 10.74 8.62 -12.14
N ASN A 76 11.27 8.38 -10.94
CA ASN A 76 12.70 8.40 -10.64
C ASN A 76 13.11 7.10 -9.91
N PRO A 77 13.56 6.09 -10.66
CA PRO A 77 13.96 4.80 -10.10
C PRO A 77 15.16 4.87 -9.13
N LEU A 78 15.77 6.03 -8.94
CA LEU A 78 16.87 6.27 -8.00
C LEU A 78 16.40 6.82 -6.65
N ALA A 79 15.13 7.20 -6.50
CA ALA A 79 14.57 7.64 -5.23
C ALA A 79 14.20 6.42 -4.38
N LYS A 80 15.02 6.08 -3.40
CA LYS A 80 14.68 5.05 -2.41
C LYS A 80 13.50 5.52 -1.55
N LYS A 81 12.47 4.68 -1.44
CA LYS A 81 11.40 4.88 -0.45
C LYS A 81 12.02 4.81 0.95
N PRO A 82 11.61 5.67 1.89
CA PRO A 82 12.03 5.52 3.26
C PRO A 82 11.44 4.21 3.83
N THR A 83 12.28 3.43 4.49
CA THR A 83 11.93 2.16 5.14
C THR A 83 12.05 2.29 6.65
N MET A 84 11.41 1.38 7.39
CA MET A 84 11.60 1.22 8.82
C MET A 84 12.46 -0.01 9.12
N LYS A 85 13.03 -0.08 10.32
CA LYS A 85 13.81 -1.24 10.74
C LYS A 85 12.92 -2.45 10.94
N ALA A 86 13.27 -3.57 10.31
CA ALA A 86 12.56 -4.83 10.52
C ALA A 86 12.74 -5.32 11.98
N PRO A 87 11.64 -5.79 12.65
CA PRO A 87 11.79 -6.43 13.95
C PRO A 87 12.64 -7.69 13.84
N GLU A 88 13.41 -7.97 14.90
CA GLU A 88 14.18 -9.20 15.00
C GLU A 88 13.25 -10.38 15.35
N VAL A 89 13.11 -11.32 14.43
CA VAL A 89 12.30 -12.52 14.61
C VAL A 89 13.18 -13.61 15.21
N SER A 90 12.77 -14.12 16.38
CA SER A 90 13.50 -15.18 17.08
C SER A 90 12.81 -16.52 16.89
N ALA A 91 13.54 -17.53 16.46
CA ALA A 91 13.04 -18.88 16.31
C ALA A 91 12.65 -19.50 17.67
N GLY A 92 11.68 -20.42 17.64
CA GLY A 92 11.27 -21.22 18.81
C GLY A 92 10.44 -20.47 19.85
N LYS A 93 9.98 -19.24 19.57
CA LYS A 93 9.05 -18.51 20.44
C LYS A 93 7.60 -18.85 20.11
N SER A 94 6.72 -18.78 21.13
CA SER A 94 5.26 -18.90 20.95
C SER A 94 4.63 -17.60 20.44
N SER A 95 5.29 -16.45 20.60
CA SER A 95 4.87 -15.18 20.03
C SER A 95 6.06 -14.27 19.69
N GLN A 96 5.85 -13.39 18.73
CA GLN A 96 6.82 -12.38 18.30
C GLN A 96 6.12 -11.04 18.08
N VAL A 97 6.44 -10.07 18.92
CA VAL A 97 5.92 -8.70 18.75
C VAL A 97 6.48 -8.08 17.47
N LEU A 98 5.59 -7.61 16.62
CA LEU A 98 5.91 -6.85 15.40
C LEU A 98 5.83 -5.36 15.67
N PHE A 99 4.78 -4.92 16.37
CA PHE A 99 4.57 -3.54 16.78
C PHE A 99 3.98 -3.50 18.20
N ASP A 100 4.60 -2.73 19.07
CA ASP A 100 4.10 -2.41 20.41
C ASP A 100 3.89 -0.90 20.52
N PHE A 101 2.66 -0.47 20.30
CA PHE A 101 2.29 0.93 20.35
C PHE A 101 2.24 1.51 21.76
N THR A 102 2.27 0.66 22.80
CA THR A 102 2.30 1.12 24.18
C THR A 102 3.66 1.67 24.57
N SER A 103 4.73 1.17 23.96
CA SER A 103 6.12 1.57 24.21
C SER A 103 6.71 2.50 23.15
N MET A 104 6.04 2.64 22.00
CA MET A 104 6.50 3.44 20.88
C MET A 104 6.51 4.95 21.19
N SER A 105 7.51 5.67 20.74
CA SER A 105 7.56 7.12 20.84
C SER A 105 6.73 7.81 19.75
N GLN A 106 6.33 9.08 19.98
CA GLN A 106 5.59 9.88 18.98
C GLN A 106 6.38 10.09 17.69
N ASP A 107 7.68 10.29 17.78
CA ASP A 107 8.53 10.55 16.61
C ASP A 107 8.73 9.26 15.78
N GLU A 108 8.90 8.12 16.46
CA GLU A 108 8.96 6.80 15.84
C GLU A 108 7.64 6.50 15.13
N PHE A 109 6.50 6.63 15.80
CA PHE A 109 5.20 6.40 15.19
C PHE A 109 4.97 7.27 13.94
N LYS A 110 5.23 8.58 14.03
CA LYS A 110 5.10 9.49 12.88
C LYS A 110 6.08 9.15 11.74
N SER A 111 7.24 8.59 12.08
CA SER A 111 8.21 8.18 11.07
C SER A 111 7.88 6.86 10.40
N GLU A 112 7.13 5.98 11.06
CA GLU A 112 6.89 4.60 10.64
C GLU A 112 5.47 4.31 10.17
N PHE A 113 4.48 5.09 10.62
CA PHE A 113 3.06 4.89 10.32
C PHE A 113 2.40 6.13 9.74
N GLY A 114 1.39 5.92 8.89
CA GLY A 114 0.57 7.00 8.36
C GLY A 114 -0.79 6.56 7.88
N ALA A 115 -1.68 7.53 7.72
CA ALA A 115 -2.99 7.32 7.14
C ALA A 115 -2.88 7.19 5.61
N LEU A 116 -3.63 6.25 5.06
CA LEU A 116 -3.84 6.10 3.62
C LEU A 116 -5.34 5.98 3.37
N ASN A 117 -5.92 7.03 2.80
CA ASN A 117 -7.35 7.18 2.60
C ASN A 117 -7.72 7.11 1.11
N ASP A 118 -9.01 6.98 0.82
CA ASP A 118 -9.54 6.86 -0.55
C ASP A 118 -9.42 8.14 -1.41
N ASN A 119 -8.91 9.23 -0.85
CA ASN A 119 -8.65 10.49 -1.56
C ASN A 119 -7.76 10.29 -2.80
N VAL A 120 -6.85 9.31 -2.76
CA VAL A 120 -6.03 8.89 -3.92
C VAL A 120 -6.86 8.39 -5.11
N MET A 121 -8.12 8.01 -4.86
CA MET A 121 -9.08 7.52 -5.86
C MET A 121 -10.25 8.49 -6.06
N GLY A 122 -10.16 9.72 -5.55
CA GLY A 122 -11.23 10.72 -5.61
C GLY A 122 -12.32 10.54 -4.55
N GLY A 123 -12.10 9.70 -3.54
CA GLY A 123 -12.97 9.55 -2.38
C GLY A 123 -12.91 10.76 -1.43
N ARG A 124 -13.77 10.77 -0.44
CA ARG A 124 -13.90 11.86 0.55
C ARG A 124 -13.73 11.39 1.99
N SER A 125 -13.31 10.14 2.19
CA SER A 125 -13.00 9.67 3.54
C SER A 125 -11.80 10.43 4.09
N ASP A 126 -11.88 10.83 5.34
CA ASP A 126 -10.82 11.56 6.05
C ASP A 126 -10.52 10.85 7.36
N ALA A 127 -9.28 10.40 7.51
CA ALA A 127 -8.84 9.69 8.70
C ALA A 127 -7.43 10.11 9.11
N LEU A 128 -7.22 10.08 10.41
CA LEU A 128 -5.95 10.37 11.06
C LEU A 128 -5.46 9.14 11.80
N THR A 129 -4.14 8.99 11.81
CA THR A 129 -3.45 8.06 12.70
C THR A 129 -2.79 8.86 13.82
N VAL A 130 -3.04 8.47 15.06
CA VAL A 130 -2.51 9.14 16.25
C VAL A 130 -1.95 8.09 17.20
N LEU A 131 -0.81 8.37 17.80
CA LEU A 131 -0.32 7.59 18.95
C LEU A 131 -0.77 8.26 20.24
N GLU A 132 -1.54 7.55 21.05
CA GLU A 132 -1.76 7.92 22.45
C GLU A 132 -0.62 7.35 23.29
N SER A 133 0.37 8.20 23.60
CA SER A 133 1.62 7.80 24.27
C SER A 133 1.37 6.94 25.52
N GLY A 134 2.06 5.81 25.59
CA GLY A 134 1.95 4.85 26.68
C GLY A 134 0.65 4.04 26.67
N LYS A 135 -0.14 4.08 25.56
CA LYS A 135 -1.42 3.37 25.47
C LYS A 135 -1.57 2.60 24.16
N CYS A 136 -1.79 3.29 23.03
CA CYS A 136 -2.17 2.63 21.78
C CYS A 136 -1.99 3.55 20.56
N ALA A 137 -1.94 2.96 19.38
CA ALA A 137 -2.20 3.65 18.12
C ALA A 137 -3.71 3.73 17.87
N VAL A 138 -4.18 4.85 17.35
CA VAL A 138 -5.59 5.09 17.02
C VAL A 138 -5.70 5.45 15.55
N LEU A 139 -6.54 4.72 14.83
CA LEU A 139 -7.03 5.10 13.51
C LEU A 139 -8.48 5.55 13.65
N LYS A 140 -8.74 6.83 13.40
CA LYS A 140 -10.08 7.42 13.55
C LYS A 140 -10.36 8.46 12.47
N GLY A 141 -11.65 8.68 12.19
CA GLY A 141 -12.07 9.66 11.20
C GLY A 141 -13.50 9.51 10.76
N MET A 142 -13.74 9.91 9.51
CA MET A 142 -15.03 9.81 8.83
C MET A 142 -14.83 9.06 7.51
N THR A 143 -15.61 8.02 7.26
CA THR A 143 -15.67 7.38 5.96
C THR A 143 -16.93 7.80 5.21
N GLU A 144 -16.79 8.01 3.90
CA GLU A 144 -17.90 8.20 2.96
C GLU A 144 -17.93 7.05 1.96
N ASP A 145 -19.12 6.63 1.54
CA ASP A 145 -19.29 5.52 0.59
C ASP A 145 -19.30 5.96 -0.88
N GLN A 146 -19.32 7.29 -1.14
CA GLN A 146 -19.25 7.85 -2.49
C GLN A 146 -17.80 7.88 -2.98
N PHE A 147 -17.54 7.30 -4.17
CA PHE A 147 -16.24 7.30 -4.88
C PHE A 147 -15.04 6.65 -4.17
N GLY A 148 -15.25 5.91 -3.10
CA GLY A 148 -14.17 5.31 -2.32
C GLY A 148 -14.74 4.41 -1.25
N GLY A 149 -14.68 4.84 0.00
CA GLY A 149 -15.24 4.16 1.17
C GLY A 149 -14.19 3.31 1.87
N PHE A 150 -12.97 3.84 2.03
CA PHE A 150 -11.97 3.25 2.92
C PHE A 150 -11.11 4.31 3.60
N ALA A 151 -10.62 3.92 4.77
CA ALA A 151 -9.60 4.64 5.52
C ALA A 151 -8.67 3.62 6.18
N SER A 152 -7.39 3.92 6.27
CA SER A 152 -6.42 2.96 6.79
C SER A 152 -5.22 3.60 7.48
N MET A 153 -4.56 2.79 8.31
CA MET A 153 -3.24 3.02 8.87
C MET A 153 -2.28 1.99 8.27
N LYS A 154 -1.20 2.44 7.66
CA LYS A 154 -0.18 1.57 7.06
C LYS A 154 1.18 1.83 7.69
N SER A 155 1.96 0.76 7.92
CA SER A 155 3.37 0.85 8.24
C SER A 155 4.19 1.23 7.01
N ARG A 156 5.39 1.77 7.20
CA ARG A 156 6.39 1.74 6.14
C ARG A 156 6.76 0.30 5.80
N ASP A 157 7.37 0.14 4.64
CA ASP A 157 8.01 -1.13 4.31
C ASP A 157 9.21 -1.34 5.24
N PHE A 158 9.39 -2.55 5.74
CA PHE A 158 10.61 -2.92 6.46
C PHE A 158 11.82 -2.80 5.53
N ASP A 159 12.99 -2.50 6.08
CA ASP A 159 14.27 -2.47 5.36
C ASP A 159 14.67 -3.85 4.80
N ARG A 160 14.10 -4.91 5.36
CA ARG A 160 14.13 -6.29 4.88
C ARG A 160 12.82 -7.00 5.21
N ALA A 161 12.38 -7.91 4.37
CA ALA A 161 11.23 -8.73 4.70
C ALA A 161 11.53 -9.63 5.92
N ILE A 162 10.51 -9.78 6.79
CA ILE A 162 10.57 -10.70 7.92
C ILE A 162 9.94 -12.04 7.55
N ASN A 163 10.48 -13.13 8.14
CA ASN A 163 9.97 -14.48 7.98
C ASN A 163 9.23 -14.92 9.24
N LEU A 164 7.94 -15.18 9.11
CA LEU A 164 7.03 -15.60 10.17
C LEU A 164 6.50 -17.02 9.97
N GLN A 165 7.11 -17.87 9.13
CA GLN A 165 6.63 -19.23 8.81
C GLN A 165 6.55 -20.16 10.03
N GLU A 166 7.29 -19.88 11.11
CA GLU A 166 7.21 -20.66 12.35
C GLU A 166 5.97 -20.33 13.18
N PHE A 167 5.20 -19.32 12.81
CA PHE A 167 3.98 -18.87 13.48
C PHE A 167 2.75 -19.27 12.65
N ASP A 168 1.60 -19.36 13.32
CA ASP A 168 0.33 -19.73 12.69
C ASP A 168 -0.41 -18.54 12.12
N GLY A 169 -0.09 -17.32 12.56
CA GLY A 169 -0.76 -16.09 12.13
C GLY A 169 -0.27 -14.85 12.84
N VAL A 170 -1.07 -13.80 12.71
CA VAL A 170 -0.87 -12.49 13.37
C VAL A 170 -2.04 -12.19 14.29
N SER A 171 -1.77 -11.74 15.49
CA SER A 171 -2.77 -11.26 16.45
C SER A 171 -2.75 -9.74 16.50
N VAL A 172 -3.94 -9.13 16.50
CA VAL A 172 -4.13 -7.69 16.68
C VAL A 172 -4.86 -7.48 18.00
N ARG A 173 -4.16 -6.91 18.99
CA ARG A 173 -4.79 -6.53 20.26
C ARG A 173 -5.43 -5.16 20.09
N CYS A 174 -6.75 -5.15 19.97
CA CYS A 174 -7.50 -3.95 19.61
C CYS A 174 -8.85 -3.85 20.31
N LYS A 175 -9.44 -2.66 20.29
CA LYS A 175 -10.85 -2.35 20.58
C LYS A 175 -11.32 -1.21 19.69
N GLY A 176 -12.63 -1.01 19.56
CA GLY A 176 -13.18 0.12 18.79
C GLY A 176 -14.69 0.05 18.60
N ASP A 177 -15.14 0.44 17.43
CA ASP A 177 -16.55 0.69 17.10
C ASP A 177 -17.37 -0.56 16.78
N GLY A 178 -16.75 -1.73 16.69
CA GLY A 178 -17.40 -3.00 16.37
C GLY A 178 -17.71 -3.17 14.89
N GLN A 179 -17.14 -2.37 14.01
CA GLN A 179 -17.22 -2.60 12.57
C GLN A 179 -16.24 -3.70 12.14
N ARG A 180 -16.40 -4.18 10.90
CA ARG A 180 -15.47 -5.15 10.31
C ARG A 180 -14.34 -4.42 9.63
N TYR A 181 -13.15 -4.59 10.19
CA TYR A 181 -11.88 -4.13 9.63
C TYR A 181 -11.18 -5.25 8.86
N LYS A 182 -10.08 -4.96 8.22
CA LYS A 182 -9.18 -5.94 7.64
C LYS A 182 -7.72 -5.59 7.93
N LEU A 183 -6.94 -6.63 8.16
CA LEU A 183 -5.49 -6.57 8.17
C LEU A 183 -4.99 -6.99 6.80
N ILE A 184 -3.99 -6.26 6.30
CA ILE A 184 -3.35 -6.52 5.00
C ILE A 184 -1.86 -6.72 5.26
N LEU A 185 -1.33 -7.82 4.75
CA LEU A 185 0.09 -8.13 4.76
C LEU A 185 0.65 -7.97 3.35
N TYR A 186 1.73 -7.22 3.22
CA TYR A 186 2.46 -7.01 1.98
C TYR A 186 3.74 -7.83 2.01
N ASP A 187 4.07 -8.49 0.92
CA ASP A 187 5.33 -9.22 0.75
C ASP A 187 6.22 -8.62 -0.34
N THR A 188 5.79 -7.51 -0.92
CA THR A 188 6.50 -6.73 -1.94
C THR A 188 6.27 -5.24 -1.69
N ASP A 189 7.19 -4.42 -2.14
CA ASP A 189 7.11 -2.95 -2.15
C ASP A 189 6.29 -2.40 -3.33
N ASP A 190 5.84 -3.27 -4.24
CA ASP A 190 4.95 -2.91 -5.34
C ASP A 190 3.48 -3.01 -4.90
N SER A 191 2.86 -1.85 -4.65
CA SER A 191 1.45 -1.73 -4.27
C SER A 191 0.45 -2.23 -5.32
N PHE A 192 0.88 -2.51 -6.55
CA PHE A 192 0.05 -3.10 -7.61
C PHE A 192 0.12 -4.63 -7.65
N ASN A 193 1.01 -5.21 -6.87
CA ASN A 193 1.13 -6.66 -6.74
C ASN A 193 0.03 -7.23 -5.82
N VAL A 194 0.03 -8.55 -5.66
CA VAL A 194 -0.84 -9.24 -4.73
C VAL A 194 -0.45 -8.87 -3.29
N ALA A 195 -1.45 -8.51 -2.48
CA ALA A 195 -1.34 -8.41 -1.03
C ALA A 195 -2.32 -9.39 -0.38
N PHE A 196 -2.07 -9.76 0.86
CA PHE A 196 -2.87 -10.74 1.57
C PHE A 196 -3.79 -10.05 2.56
N HIS A 197 -5.09 -10.24 2.41
CA HIS A 197 -6.12 -9.58 3.21
C HIS A 197 -6.86 -10.59 4.08
N GLN A 198 -7.12 -10.23 5.35
CA GLN A 198 -8.07 -10.95 6.20
C GLN A 198 -8.94 -9.96 6.96
N THR A 199 -10.26 -10.19 6.93
CA THR A 199 -11.23 -9.37 7.65
C THR A 199 -11.43 -9.89 9.08
N PHE A 200 -11.76 -8.99 10.00
CA PHE A 200 -12.11 -9.33 11.38
C PHE A 200 -13.11 -8.33 11.96
N GLU A 201 -13.90 -8.77 12.91
CA GLU A 201 -14.78 -7.90 13.69
C GLU A 201 -13.98 -7.21 14.80
N CYS A 202 -14.04 -5.88 14.82
CA CYS A 202 -13.37 -5.10 15.88
C CYS A 202 -14.12 -5.27 17.20
N PRO A 203 -13.45 -5.67 18.29
CA PRO A 203 -14.08 -5.78 19.61
C PRO A 203 -14.61 -4.44 20.12
N ARG A 204 -15.70 -4.46 20.88
CA ARG A 204 -16.27 -3.28 21.53
C ARG A 204 -15.93 -3.25 23.01
N GLY A 205 -15.58 -2.06 23.49
CA GLY A 205 -15.41 -1.79 24.92
C GLY A 205 -14.03 -2.15 25.45
N ASN A 206 -13.63 -3.41 25.42
CA ASN A 206 -12.35 -3.86 25.97
C ASN A 206 -11.37 -4.25 24.86
N PHE A 207 -10.06 -4.15 25.16
CA PHE A 207 -9.03 -4.72 24.29
C PHE A 207 -9.09 -6.24 24.31
N GLU A 208 -9.14 -6.83 23.12
CA GLU A 208 -9.10 -8.27 22.90
C GLU A 208 -8.04 -8.59 21.85
N ASP A 209 -7.48 -9.81 21.94
CA ASP A 209 -6.54 -10.33 20.96
C ASP A 209 -7.29 -11.03 19.85
N VAL A 210 -7.34 -10.41 18.67
CA VAL A 210 -8.00 -10.96 17.48
C VAL A 210 -6.97 -11.73 16.68
N LYS A 211 -7.08 -13.06 16.65
CA LYS A 211 -6.18 -13.97 15.93
C LYS A 211 -6.56 -14.07 14.45
N LEU A 212 -5.59 -13.85 13.57
CA LEU A 212 -5.70 -13.91 12.12
C LEU A 212 -4.69 -14.94 11.60
N TYR A 213 -5.17 -16.11 11.21
CA TYR A 213 -4.31 -17.20 10.76
C TYR A 213 -3.84 -17.01 9.33
N PHE A 214 -2.59 -17.27 9.01
CA PHE A 214 -2.05 -17.10 7.65
C PHE A 214 -2.84 -17.83 6.58
N LYS A 215 -3.32 -19.04 6.87
CA LYS A 215 -4.15 -19.86 5.96
C LYS A 215 -5.47 -19.20 5.54
N ASP A 216 -5.98 -18.23 6.32
CA ASP A 216 -7.27 -17.57 6.09
C ASP A 216 -7.13 -16.22 5.36
N PHE A 217 -5.89 -15.74 5.21
CA PHE A 217 -5.62 -14.57 4.38
C PHE A 217 -5.85 -14.88 2.90
N LYS A 218 -6.55 -13.99 2.22
CA LYS A 218 -6.89 -14.10 0.81
C LYS A 218 -6.02 -13.21 -0.04
N PRO A 219 -5.49 -13.70 -1.18
CA PRO A 219 -4.74 -12.87 -2.10
C PRO A 219 -5.66 -11.89 -2.83
N VAL A 220 -5.34 -10.60 -2.77
CA VAL A 220 -6.09 -9.52 -3.42
C VAL A 220 -5.10 -8.69 -4.24
N GLN A 221 -5.47 -8.38 -5.48
CA GLN A 221 -4.69 -7.54 -6.37
C GLN A 221 -5.56 -6.42 -6.94
N ARG A 222 -5.15 -5.17 -6.72
CA ARG A 222 -5.86 -3.98 -7.24
C ARG A 222 -7.36 -3.96 -6.89
N GLY A 223 -7.69 -4.33 -5.65
CA GLY A 223 -9.09 -4.38 -5.18
C GLY A 223 -9.93 -5.53 -5.76
N ARG A 224 -9.30 -6.57 -6.30
CA ARG A 224 -9.95 -7.77 -6.82
C ARG A 224 -9.36 -9.02 -6.15
N LEU A 225 -10.23 -9.91 -5.70
CA LEU A 225 -9.82 -11.22 -5.20
C LEU A 225 -9.14 -12.02 -6.32
N VAL A 226 -7.96 -12.57 -6.06
CA VAL A 226 -7.25 -13.46 -6.99
C VAL A 226 -7.77 -14.88 -6.78
N LEU A 227 -8.28 -15.50 -7.86
CA LEU A 227 -8.88 -16.83 -7.80
C LEU A 227 -7.81 -17.93 -7.96
N GLN A 228 -8.10 -19.12 -7.46
CA GLN A 228 -7.15 -20.24 -7.44
C GLN A 228 -6.65 -20.70 -8.82
N ASN A 229 -7.41 -20.42 -9.87
CA ASN A 229 -7.06 -20.76 -11.26
C ASN A 229 -6.25 -19.65 -11.97
N GLU A 230 -5.92 -18.55 -11.29
CA GLU A 230 -5.12 -17.45 -11.84
C GLU A 230 -3.63 -17.65 -11.54
N SER A 231 -2.76 -17.19 -12.45
CA SER A 231 -1.30 -17.35 -12.32
C SER A 231 -0.72 -16.62 -11.12
N GLU A 232 -1.36 -15.54 -10.69
CA GLU A 232 -0.97 -14.72 -9.56
C GLU A 232 -1.43 -15.29 -8.20
N TYR A 233 -2.26 -16.35 -8.24
CA TYR A 233 -2.75 -16.96 -7.00
C TYR A 233 -1.61 -17.57 -6.20
N ARG A 234 -1.56 -17.22 -4.92
CA ARG A 234 -0.65 -17.80 -3.93
C ARG A 234 -1.25 -17.68 -2.54
N LEU A 235 -0.84 -18.57 -1.67
CA LEU A 235 -1.26 -18.58 -0.27
C LEU A 235 -0.37 -17.66 0.56
N CYS A 236 -0.93 -17.09 1.61
CA CYS A 236 -0.16 -16.44 2.65
C CYS A 236 0.40 -17.51 3.57
N ASP A 237 1.72 -17.64 3.65
CA ASP A 237 2.41 -18.59 4.53
C ASP A 237 3.31 -17.91 5.57
N GLY A 238 3.26 -16.58 5.63
CA GLY A 238 4.10 -15.79 6.54
C GLY A 238 5.59 -15.74 6.19
N SER A 239 6.03 -16.40 5.11
CA SER A 239 7.46 -16.48 4.74
C SER A 239 8.11 -15.14 4.45
N LYS A 240 7.28 -14.18 4.02
CA LYS A 240 7.73 -12.86 3.61
C LYS A 240 6.70 -11.82 3.97
N VAL A 241 6.97 -11.03 5.01
CA VAL A 241 6.15 -9.86 5.37
C VAL A 241 7.03 -8.61 5.30
N LEU A 242 6.62 -7.64 4.50
CA LEU A 242 7.35 -6.39 4.25
C LEU A 242 6.66 -5.19 4.86
N ALA A 243 5.33 -5.17 4.93
CA ALA A 243 4.54 -4.11 5.55
C ALA A 243 3.19 -4.62 6.02
N VAL A 244 2.57 -3.87 6.92
CA VAL A 244 1.25 -4.16 7.49
C VAL A 244 0.33 -2.96 7.32
N GLN A 245 -0.94 -3.19 6.97
CA GLN A 245 -1.96 -2.15 6.88
C GLN A 245 -3.24 -2.59 7.57
N LEU A 246 -3.78 -1.75 8.44
CA LEU A 246 -5.09 -1.89 9.05
C LEU A 246 -6.08 -0.98 8.34
N MET A 247 -7.21 -1.51 7.85
CA MET A 247 -8.13 -0.77 7.01
C MET A 247 -9.59 -1.00 7.38
N LEU A 248 -10.37 0.07 7.51
CA LEU A 248 -11.82 0.03 7.39
C LEU A 248 -12.19 0.25 5.92
N SER A 249 -13.03 -0.61 5.34
CA SER A 249 -13.45 -0.48 3.94
C SER A 249 -14.84 -0.99 3.72
N LYS A 250 -15.57 -0.35 2.79
CA LYS A 250 -16.90 -0.84 2.35
C LYS A 250 -16.85 -2.17 1.59
N PHE A 251 -15.65 -2.64 1.25
CA PHE A 251 -15.44 -3.93 0.59
C PHE A 251 -14.57 -4.83 1.46
N SER A 252 -14.90 -6.12 1.54
CA SER A 252 -14.11 -7.12 2.28
C SER A 252 -12.84 -7.46 1.52
N TYR A 253 -12.94 -8.16 0.39
CA TYR A 253 -11.77 -8.63 -0.38
C TYR A 253 -11.71 -8.05 -1.79
N GLY A 254 -12.85 -7.85 -2.46
CA GLY A 254 -12.95 -7.29 -3.80
C GLY A 254 -14.07 -6.29 -3.91
N MET A 255 -14.11 -5.50 -4.98
CA MET A 255 -15.14 -4.47 -5.20
C MET A 255 -16.55 -5.02 -5.35
N ASP A 256 -16.72 -6.30 -5.60
CA ASP A 256 -17.96 -7.07 -5.65
C ASP A 256 -18.33 -7.73 -4.31
N ASP A 257 -17.41 -7.75 -3.34
CA ASP A 257 -17.60 -8.33 -2.00
C ASP A 257 -17.82 -7.23 -0.96
N LYS A 258 -19.08 -6.83 -0.76
CA LYS A 258 -19.46 -5.79 0.19
C LYS A 258 -19.19 -6.21 1.63
N ASN A 259 -18.55 -5.35 2.39
CA ASN A 259 -18.45 -5.47 3.84
C ASN A 259 -19.83 -5.14 4.47
N THR A 260 -20.56 -6.18 4.85
CA THR A 260 -21.92 -6.05 5.40
C THR A 260 -21.97 -5.37 6.76
N ASN A 261 -20.83 -5.25 7.47
CA ASN A 261 -20.72 -4.57 8.76
C ASN A 261 -20.08 -3.17 8.64
N TYR A 262 -19.84 -2.69 7.41
CA TYR A 262 -19.37 -1.33 7.17
C TYR A 262 -20.52 -0.33 7.35
N LYS A 263 -20.25 0.76 8.07
CA LYS A 263 -21.16 1.90 8.22
C LYS A 263 -20.38 3.17 7.87
N PRO A 264 -20.81 3.90 6.83
CA PRO A 264 -20.21 5.21 6.56
C PRO A 264 -20.44 6.15 7.74
N GLY A 265 -19.55 7.09 7.95
CA GLY A 265 -19.59 8.03 9.04
C GLY A 265 -18.39 7.93 9.98
N ALA A 266 -18.56 8.35 11.22
CA ALA A 266 -17.50 8.32 12.23
C ALA A 266 -17.10 6.88 12.55
N PHE A 267 -15.81 6.66 12.70
CA PHE A 267 -15.23 5.37 13.07
C PHE A 267 -13.98 5.57 13.93
N ASP A 268 -13.67 4.57 14.75
CA ASP A 268 -12.41 4.49 15.48
C ASP A 268 -12.03 3.05 15.79
N ILE A 269 -10.73 2.79 15.76
CA ILE A 269 -10.10 1.59 16.28
C ILE A 269 -8.81 1.94 16.98
N GLU A 270 -8.65 1.41 18.19
CA GLU A 270 -7.47 1.52 19.02
C GLU A 270 -6.69 0.19 18.98
N VAL A 271 -5.38 0.25 18.80
CA VAL A 271 -4.49 -0.93 18.70
C VAL A 271 -3.35 -0.77 19.68
N GLU A 272 -3.22 -1.70 20.63
CA GLU A 272 -2.09 -1.74 21.56
C GLU A 272 -0.88 -2.44 20.93
N ARG A 273 -1.12 -3.55 20.21
CA ARG A 273 -0.04 -4.42 19.72
C ARG A 273 -0.45 -5.21 18.49
N ILE A 274 0.51 -5.47 17.65
CA ILE A 274 0.43 -6.48 16.58
C ILE A 274 1.58 -7.46 16.79
N GLU A 275 1.28 -8.75 16.87
CA GLU A 275 2.27 -9.80 17.11
C GLU A 275 1.99 -11.05 16.27
N ALA A 276 3.02 -11.78 15.86
CA ALA A 276 2.87 -13.13 15.34
C ALA A 276 2.69 -14.10 16.51
N PHE A 277 1.83 -15.09 16.36
CA PHE A 277 1.51 -16.09 17.38
C PHE A 277 1.65 -17.52 16.84
N LYS A 278 1.90 -18.45 17.76
CA LYS A 278 1.88 -19.89 17.54
C LYS A 278 0.93 -20.51 18.55
N ASP A 279 -0.03 -21.33 18.08
CA ASP A 279 -0.98 -22.06 18.93
C ASP A 279 -0.41 -23.38 19.48
#